data_92738b61fa2bdc982f9678f410b0a0cf
#
_entry.id   92738b61fa2bdc982f9678f410b0a0cf
#
_cell.length_a   1.000
_cell.length_b   1.000
_cell.length_c   1.000
_cell.angle_alpha   90.00
_cell.angle_beta   90.00
_cell.angle_gamma   90.00
#
_symmetry.space_group_name_H-M   'P 1'
#
loop_
_entity.id
_entity.type
_entity.pdbx_description
1 polymer ?
#
loop_
_entity_poly.entity_id
_entity_poly.type
_entity_poly.pdbx_seq_one_letter_code
_entity_poly.pdbx_strand_id
1 'polypeptide(L)'
;MKYSFLLLITFFIFSTSPAQPVNGHGALHVSGLQLTDAHNNPVVLRGLSYGWHCFWPRFYNAGSVAWLVKDWKVNVVRAAMGIEPGENSYLKRPEWSVQKIKAVVDEAIKQNIYVIIDWHSHTINLKEAKAFFTQMATQYGNNPHVIYEIFNEPDEESWSEVKAYSIELIKTIRAIDPDNIILVGSPHWDQDVHIAADDPIVGFSNIMYTLHFYAATHHQYLRDRGSYALSKGLPLFISESAGMEATGNGPLNEKEWQLWIDWAEANKISWITWSVSDKDETCSVLLPTAADNGNWTDAQLKASGLKTKAHLLKYNKD
;
A
#
# COMPACT_ATOMS: atom_id res chain seq x y z
N MET A 1 59.47 21.51 35.30
CA MET A 1 58.84 20.88 34.10
C MET A 1 57.34 20.96 34.26
N LYS A 2 56.68 21.84 33.49
CA LYS A 2 55.23 21.98 33.47
C LYS A 2 54.68 21.20 32.27
N TYR A 3 53.89 20.15 32.52
CA TYR A 3 53.21 19.41 31.48
C TYR A 3 51.87 20.08 31.22
N SER A 4 51.68 20.66 30.00
CA SER A 4 50.39 21.12 29.52
C SER A 4 49.67 19.94 28.85
N PHE A 5 48.51 19.55 29.40
CA PHE A 5 47.62 18.57 28.81
C PHE A 5 46.72 19.29 27.77
N LEU A 6 46.87 18.95 26.50
CA LEU A 6 46.04 19.45 25.43
C LEU A 6 44.80 18.54 25.33
N LEU A 7 43.62 19.04 25.73
CA LEU A 7 42.33 18.32 25.64
C LEU A 7 41.81 18.47 24.22
N LEU A 8 41.89 17.39 23.42
CA LEU A 8 41.30 17.32 22.08
C LEU A 8 39.80 17.08 22.20
N ILE A 9 38.98 18.12 22.00
CA ILE A 9 37.49 17.99 21.94
C ILE A 9 37.13 17.63 20.52
N THR A 10 36.75 16.37 20.30
CA THR A 10 36.20 15.88 19.02
C THR A 10 34.72 16.26 18.94
N PHE A 11 34.37 17.23 18.11
CA PHE A 11 32.99 17.56 17.78
C PHE A 11 32.45 16.48 16.83
N PHE A 12 31.57 15.63 17.31
CA PHE A 12 30.72 14.80 16.46
C PHE A 12 29.63 15.69 15.85
N ILE A 13 29.78 16.00 14.58
CA ILE A 13 28.72 16.63 13.78
C ILE A 13 27.70 15.52 13.47
N PHE A 14 26.60 15.46 14.24
CA PHE A 14 25.43 14.67 13.84
C PHE A 14 24.80 15.34 12.63
N SER A 15 25.05 14.77 11.46
CA SER A 15 24.33 15.10 10.24
C SER A 15 22.91 14.59 10.40
N THR A 16 21.96 15.45 10.74
CA THR A 16 20.53 15.13 10.68
C THR A 16 20.14 15.07 9.20
N SER A 17 20.06 13.86 8.65
CA SER A 17 19.33 13.66 7.39
C SER A 17 17.91 14.17 7.57
N PRO A 18 17.30 14.81 6.55
CA PRO A 18 15.88 15.17 6.63
C PRO A 18 15.07 13.94 7.00
N ALA A 19 14.17 14.08 7.95
CA ALA A 19 13.37 12.98 8.48
C ALA A 19 12.54 12.37 7.34
N GLN A 20 12.87 11.14 6.96
CA GLN A 20 12.07 10.36 6.02
C GLN A 20 10.87 9.78 6.77
N PRO A 21 9.73 9.46 6.10
CA PRO A 21 8.46 9.13 6.77
C PRO A 21 8.56 8.15 7.93
N VAL A 22 9.26 7.02 7.77
CA VAL A 22 9.36 6.03 8.86
C VAL A 22 10.24 6.51 10.01
N ASN A 23 11.34 7.22 9.74
CA ASN A 23 12.18 7.80 10.80
C ASN A 23 11.45 8.89 11.60
N GLY A 24 10.44 9.55 10.99
CA GLY A 24 9.59 10.53 11.69
C GLY A 24 8.44 9.87 12.47
N HIS A 25 7.88 8.76 11.94
CA HIS A 25 6.69 8.11 12.48
C HIS A 25 6.98 6.81 13.24
N GLY A 26 8.03 6.06 12.85
CA GLY A 26 8.36 4.78 13.46
C GLY A 26 7.36 3.66 13.14
N ALA A 27 7.11 2.78 14.10
CA ALA A 27 6.11 1.74 13.97
C ALA A 27 4.69 2.34 13.97
N LEU A 28 3.88 1.86 13.03
CA LEU A 28 2.48 2.27 12.92
C LEU A 28 1.58 1.39 13.77
N HIS A 29 0.49 1.98 14.28
CA HIS A 29 -0.56 1.23 14.95
C HIS A 29 -1.94 1.83 14.67
N VAL A 30 -3.00 1.06 14.93
CA VAL A 30 -4.38 1.50 14.77
C VAL A 30 -4.90 2.00 16.10
N SER A 31 -5.34 3.26 16.14
CA SER A 31 -5.98 3.87 17.31
C SER A 31 -7.37 4.42 16.91
N GLY A 32 -8.41 3.76 17.37
CA GLY A 32 -9.78 4.05 16.91
C GLY A 32 -9.90 3.83 15.40
N LEU A 33 -10.23 4.90 14.67
CA LEU A 33 -10.37 4.88 13.20
C LEU A 33 -9.07 5.22 12.46
N GLN A 34 -8.02 5.61 13.19
CA GLN A 34 -6.84 6.23 12.59
C GLN A 34 -5.65 5.27 12.56
N LEU A 35 -4.91 5.30 11.46
CA LEU A 35 -3.53 4.89 11.45
C LEU A 35 -2.71 5.95 12.18
N THR A 36 -1.91 5.55 13.16
CA THR A 36 -1.13 6.47 14.00
C THR A 36 0.34 6.04 14.07
N ASP A 37 1.20 7.01 14.37
CA ASP A 37 2.62 6.79 14.60
C ASP A 37 2.92 6.32 16.05
N ALA A 38 4.19 6.06 16.33
CA ALA A 38 4.66 5.65 17.66
C ALA A 38 4.34 6.69 18.78
N HIS A 39 3.93 7.90 18.40
CA HIS A 39 3.56 8.99 19.32
C HIS A 39 2.05 9.25 19.38
N ASN A 40 1.23 8.38 18.77
CA ASN A 40 -0.22 8.51 18.61
C ASN A 40 -0.67 9.70 17.73
N ASN A 41 0.20 10.24 16.88
CA ASN A 41 -0.22 11.22 15.89
C ASN A 41 -0.82 10.51 14.68
N PRO A 42 -1.96 11.00 14.12
CA PRO A 42 -2.52 10.42 12.91
C PRO A 42 -1.55 10.50 11.73
N VAL A 43 -1.41 9.40 11.01
CA VAL A 43 -0.58 9.27 9.80
C VAL A 43 -1.47 8.97 8.60
N VAL A 44 -1.25 9.66 7.49
CA VAL A 44 -1.90 9.38 6.21
C VAL A 44 -0.83 8.97 5.21
N LEU A 45 -0.87 7.71 4.79
CA LEU A 45 0.02 7.18 3.78
C LEU A 45 -0.56 7.43 2.39
N ARG A 46 0.27 7.91 1.47
CA ARG A 46 -0.13 8.24 0.09
C ARG A 46 0.93 7.78 -0.88
N GLY A 47 0.53 6.95 -1.84
CA GLY A 47 1.49 6.36 -2.74
C GLY A 47 0.92 5.72 -3.98
N LEU A 48 1.71 4.83 -4.58
CA LEU A 48 1.34 4.06 -5.76
C LEU A 48 1.44 2.56 -5.52
N SER A 49 0.50 1.83 -6.13
CA SER A 49 0.61 0.38 -6.34
C SER A 49 1.43 0.10 -7.59
N TYR A 50 2.29 -0.90 -7.53
CA TYR A 50 2.77 -1.56 -8.73
C TYR A 50 1.63 -2.36 -9.37
N GLY A 51 1.58 -2.42 -10.70
CA GLY A 51 0.71 -3.36 -11.40
C GLY A 51 1.15 -4.80 -11.11
N TRP A 52 0.30 -5.78 -11.41
CA TRP A 52 0.56 -7.21 -11.18
C TRP A 52 1.98 -7.61 -11.57
N HIS A 53 2.79 -8.09 -10.63
CA HIS A 53 4.19 -8.44 -10.86
C HIS A 53 4.39 -9.44 -12.01
N CYS A 54 3.41 -10.32 -12.22
CA CYS A 54 3.44 -11.35 -13.26
C CYS A 54 3.29 -10.81 -14.69
N PHE A 55 2.68 -9.62 -14.84
CA PHE A 55 2.49 -8.97 -16.14
C PHE A 55 3.49 -7.82 -16.37
N TRP A 56 3.87 -7.09 -15.31
CA TRP A 56 4.80 -5.94 -15.38
C TRP A 56 6.04 -6.11 -14.51
N PRO A 57 6.75 -7.27 -14.57
CA PRO A 57 7.91 -7.54 -13.72
C PRO A 57 9.08 -6.58 -13.93
N ARG A 58 9.10 -5.88 -15.08
CA ARG A 58 10.17 -4.94 -15.43
C ARG A 58 10.27 -3.76 -14.48
N PHE A 59 9.14 -3.36 -13.89
CA PHE A 59 9.11 -2.25 -12.95
C PHE A 59 9.43 -2.66 -11.50
N TYR A 60 9.44 -3.95 -11.18
CA TYR A 60 9.75 -4.44 -9.83
C TYR A 60 11.26 -4.45 -9.58
N ASN A 61 11.83 -3.26 -9.34
CA ASN A 61 13.26 -3.07 -9.10
C ASN A 61 13.54 -1.84 -8.21
N ALA A 62 14.74 -1.76 -7.65
CA ALA A 62 15.16 -0.69 -6.76
C ALA A 62 15.08 0.71 -7.39
N GLY A 63 15.41 0.84 -8.67
CA GLY A 63 15.44 2.15 -9.35
C GLY A 63 14.05 2.79 -9.44
N SER A 64 13.01 2.00 -9.72
CA SER A 64 11.64 2.49 -9.80
C SER A 64 11.13 2.99 -8.44
N VAL A 65 11.41 2.24 -7.35
CA VAL A 65 11.05 2.66 -5.99
C VAL A 65 11.76 3.96 -5.61
N ALA A 66 13.08 4.01 -5.80
CA ALA A 66 13.87 5.20 -5.50
C ALA A 66 13.39 6.44 -6.29
N TRP A 67 12.94 6.24 -7.54
CA TRP A 67 12.38 7.32 -8.35
C TRP A 67 11.04 7.81 -7.83
N LEU A 68 10.13 6.92 -7.46
CA LEU A 68 8.84 7.28 -6.86
C LEU A 68 9.02 8.10 -5.58
N VAL A 69 9.95 7.72 -4.72
CA VAL A 69 10.29 8.49 -3.52
C VAL A 69 10.83 9.87 -3.87
N LYS A 70 11.81 9.91 -4.78
CA LYS A 70 12.52 11.15 -5.12
C LYS A 70 11.63 12.16 -5.85
N ASP A 71 10.91 11.72 -6.87
CA ASP A 71 10.23 12.59 -7.84
C ASP A 71 8.72 12.72 -7.58
N TRP A 72 8.06 11.65 -7.11
CA TRP A 72 6.63 11.64 -6.83
C TRP A 72 6.30 11.85 -5.34
N LYS A 73 7.33 11.86 -4.48
CA LYS A 73 7.20 12.06 -3.04
C LYS A 73 6.28 11.04 -2.35
N VAL A 74 6.25 9.80 -2.83
CA VAL A 74 5.48 8.75 -2.15
C VAL A 74 6.07 8.48 -0.77
N ASN A 75 5.21 8.21 0.22
CA ASN A 75 5.61 7.73 1.54
C ASN A 75 5.27 6.25 1.77
N VAL A 76 4.62 5.63 0.79
CA VAL A 76 4.31 4.21 0.74
C VAL A 76 4.26 3.72 -0.71
N VAL A 77 4.63 2.46 -0.94
CA VAL A 77 4.38 1.74 -2.21
C VAL A 77 3.66 0.43 -1.91
N ARG A 78 2.86 -0.06 -2.86
CA ARG A 78 2.17 -1.35 -2.76
C ARG A 78 2.74 -2.32 -3.79
N ALA A 79 3.22 -3.47 -3.34
CA ALA A 79 3.81 -4.53 -4.17
C ALA A 79 2.76 -5.61 -4.43
N ALA A 80 2.07 -5.52 -5.57
CA ALA A 80 0.96 -6.38 -5.97
C ALA A 80 1.46 -7.72 -6.53
N MET A 81 1.43 -8.77 -5.70
CA MET A 81 1.84 -10.12 -6.11
C MET A 81 0.67 -10.88 -6.72
N GLY A 82 0.59 -10.96 -8.04
CA GLY A 82 -0.44 -11.72 -8.75
C GLY A 82 -0.37 -13.23 -8.47
N ILE A 83 -1.48 -13.78 -7.98
CA ILE A 83 -1.52 -15.15 -7.48
C ILE A 83 -1.88 -16.14 -8.58
N GLU A 84 -3.00 -15.96 -9.28
CA GLU A 84 -3.55 -16.92 -10.21
C GLU A 84 -3.14 -16.70 -11.67
N PRO A 85 -3.16 -15.44 -12.21
CA PRO A 85 -3.17 -15.24 -13.65
C PRO A 85 -1.78 -15.31 -14.30
N GLY A 86 -1.74 -15.92 -15.47
CA GLY A 86 -0.56 -15.92 -16.34
C GLY A 86 0.52 -16.93 -15.95
N GLU A 87 1.54 -17.04 -16.82
CA GLU A 87 2.63 -18.01 -16.65
C GLU A 87 3.65 -17.62 -15.56
N ASN A 88 3.65 -16.35 -15.16
CA ASN A 88 4.54 -15.81 -14.16
C ASN A 88 3.84 -15.56 -12.81
N SER A 89 2.66 -16.15 -12.60
CA SER A 89 1.92 -16.02 -11.34
C SER A 89 2.64 -16.71 -10.17
N TYR A 90 2.27 -16.34 -8.95
CA TYR A 90 2.84 -16.97 -7.76
C TYR A 90 2.59 -18.47 -7.72
N LEU A 91 1.38 -18.95 -8.07
CA LEU A 91 1.06 -20.38 -8.08
C LEU A 91 1.94 -21.19 -9.05
N LYS A 92 2.46 -20.58 -10.12
CA LYS A 92 3.33 -21.24 -11.09
C LYS A 92 4.82 -21.04 -10.84
N ARG A 93 5.21 -19.88 -10.28
CA ARG A 93 6.61 -19.48 -10.08
C ARG A 93 6.83 -18.80 -8.72
N PRO A 94 6.56 -19.49 -7.59
CA PRO A 94 6.56 -18.88 -6.27
C PRO A 94 7.88 -18.20 -5.90
N GLU A 95 9.03 -18.83 -6.12
CA GLU A 95 10.34 -18.26 -5.74
C GLU A 95 10.67 -17.01 -6.58
N TRP A 96 10.36 -17.02 -7.86
CA TRP A 96 10.56 -15.88 -8.74
C TRP A 96 9.64 -14.71 -8.35
N SER A 97 8.37 -15.00 -8.04
CA SER A 97 7.40 -14.00 -7.58
C SER A 97 7.86 -13.35 -6.28
N VAL A 98 8.28 -14.16 -5.30
CA VAL A 98 8.85 -13.65 -4.04
C VAL A 98 10.06 -12.76 -4.29
N GLN A 99 10.97 -13.12 -5.20
CA GLN A 99 12.12 -12.25 -5.53
C GLN A 99 11.71 -10.90 -6.08
N LYS A 100 10.64 -10.83 -6.90
CA LYS A 100 10.11 -9.56 -7.42
C LYS A 100 9.53 -8.69 -6.32
N ILE A 101 8.72 -9.25 -5.45
CA ILE A 101 8.16 -8.53 -4.30
C ILE A 101 9.28 -8.02 -3.38
N LYS A 102 10.25 -8.88 -3.04
CA LYS A 102 11.40 -8.51 -2.21
C LYS A 102 12.21 -7.34 -2.79
N ALA A 103 12.39 -7.28 -4.10
CA ALA A 103 13.12 -6.17 -4.73
C ALA A 103 12.46 -4.80 -4.45
N VAL A 104 11.12 -4.75 -4.37
CA VAL A 104 10.39 -3.54 -3.99
C VAL A 104 10.45 -3.31 -2.47
N VAL A 105 10.24 -4.35 -1.66
CA VAL A 105 10.25 -4.27 -0.20
C VAL A 105 11.61 -3.82 0.32
N ASP A 106 12.69 -4.46 -0.12
CA ASP A 106 14.05 -4.16 0.33
C ASP A 106 14.46 -2.70 -0.01
N GLU A 107 14.09 -2.22 -1.21
CA GLU A 107 14.38 -0.83 -1.56
C GLU A 107 13.47 0.16 -0.82
N ALA A 108 12.20 -0.13 -0.59
CA ALA A 108 11.31 0.73 0.20
C ALA A 108 11.85 0.91 1.64
N ILE A 109 12.31 -0.17 2.26
CA ILE A 109 12.98 -0.14 3.57
C ILE A 109 14.24 0.74 3.51
N LYS A 110 15.08 0.57 2.49
CA LYS A 110 16.29 1.37 2.29
C LYS A 110 15.99 2.85 2.03
N GLN A 111 14.93 3.15 1.30
CA GLN A 111 14.44 4.52 1.06
C GLN A 111 13.68 5.08 2.27
N ASN A 112 13.48 4.27 3.31
CA ASN A 112 12.83 4.64 4.55
C ASN A 112 11.38 5.11 4.36
N ILE A 113 10.63 4.42 3.50
CA ILE A 113 9.19 4.56 3.29
C ILE A 113 8.47 3.28 3.70
N TYR A 114 7.15 3.34 3.86
CA TYR A 114 6.33 2.15 4.11
C TYR A 114 6.13 1.35 2.82
N VAL A 115 5.84 0.04 2.99
CA VAL A 115 5.55 -0.86 1.87
C VAL A 115 4.43 -1.82 2.23
N ILE A 116 3.45 -1.94 1.34
CA ILE A 116 2.37 -2.92 1.44
C ILE A 116 2.79 -4.16 0.64
N ILE A 117 2.86 -5.30 1.32
CA ILE A 117 3.04 -6.62 0.70
C ILE A 117 1.64 -7.18 0.46
N ASP A 118 1.21 -7.15 -0.79
CA ASP A 118 -0.15 -7.47 -1.20
C ASP A 118 -0.25 -8.86 -1.83
N TRP A 119 -1.10 -9.70 -1.24
CA TRP A 119 -1.58 -10.95 -1.82
C TRP A 119 -2.67 -10.63 -2.84
N HIS A 120 -2.24 -10.32 -4.06
CA HIS A 120 -3.07 -9.80 -5.14
C HIS A 120 -3.86 -10.93 -5.82
N SER A 121 -4.93 -11.37 -5.15
CA SER A 121 -5.82 -12.45 -5.54
C SER A 121 -7.28 -11.98 -5.55
N HIS A 122 -8.10 -12.67 -6.35
CA HIS A 122 -9.55 -12.51 -6.36
C HIS A 122 -10.28 -13.74 -5.77
N THR A 123 -9.53 -14.77 -5.36
CA THR A 123 -10.08 -16.01 -4.82
C THR A 123 -9.30 -16.50 -3.60
N ILE A 124 -9.93 -17.30 -2.77
CA ILE A 124 -9.30 -17.86 -1.58
C ILE A 124 -8.27 -18.94 -1.96
N ASN A 125 -7.01 -18.67 -1.61
CA ASN A 125 -5.87 -19.59 -1.75
C ASN A 125 -5.17 -19.75 -0.37
N LEU A 126 -5.90 -20.20 0.65
CA LEU A 126 -5.47 -20.15 2.06
C LEU A 126 -4.15 -20.83 2.35
N LYS A 127 -3.91 -22.01 1.78
CA LYS A 127 -2.68 -22.80 2.02
C LYS A 127 -1.45 -22.05 1.51
N GLU A 128 -1.53 -21.54 0.30
CA GLU A 128 -0.45 -20.83 -0.38
C GLU A 128 -0.21 -19.47 0.28
N ALA A 129 -1.29 -18.76 0.64
CA ALA A 129 -1.20 -17.50 1.38
C ALA A 129 -0.54 -17.67 2.75
N LYS A 130 -0.88 -18.73 3.51
CA LYS A 130 -0.20 -19.05 4.78
C LYS A 130 1.30 -19.28 4.59
N ALA A 131 1.70 -20.02 3.56
CA ALA A 131 3.11 -20.27 3.27
C ALA A 131 3.85 -18.95 2.93
N PHE A 132 3.25 -18.12 2.09
CA PHE A 132 3.81 -16.83 1.70
C PHE A 132 3.94 -15.88 2.90
N PHE A 133 2.87 -15.65 3.66
CA PHE A 133 2.93 -14.72 4.79
C PHE A 133 3.78 -15.24 5.94
N THR A 134 3.91 -16.54 6.13
CA THR A 134 4.92 -17.11 7.05
C THR A 134 6.33 -16.70 6.62
N GLN A 135 6.64 -16.81 5.32
CA GLN A 135 7.94 -16.38 4.80
C GLN A 135 8.17 -14.89 4.94
N MET A 136 7.18 -14.05 4.58
CA MET A 136 7.30 -12.59 4.64
C MET A 136 7.40 -12.09 6.08
N ALA A 137 6.58 -12.59 7.00
CA ALA A 137 6.63 -12.24 8.40
C ALA A 137 7.96 -12.68 9.05
N THR A 138 8.45 -13.87 8.73
CA THR A 138 9.77 -14.33 9.22
C THR A 138 10.90 -13.41 8.76
N GLN A 139 10.83 -12.93 7.52
CA GLN A 139 11.90 -12.09 6.96
C GLN A 139 11.79 -10.62 7.41
N TYR A 140 10.58 -10.09 7.51
CA TYR A 140 10.34 -8.65 7.64
C TYR A 140 9.57 -8.24 8.90
N GLY A 141 9.12 -9.18 9.74
CA GLY A 141 8.25 -8.91 10.88
C GLY A 141 8.83 -7.97 11.94
N ASN A 142 10.15 -7.81 12.00
CA ASN A 142 10.80 -6.83 12.86
C ASN A 142 10.99 -5.46 12.19
N ASN A 143 10.41 -5.26 10.99
CA ASN A 143 10.59 -4.05 10.20
C ASN A 143 9.33 -3.18 10.25
N PRO A 144 9.36 -2.01 10.88
CA PRO A 144 8.18 -1.14 11.01
C PRO A 144 7.69 -0.56 9.67
N HIS A 145 8.45 -0.76 8.58
CA HIS A 145 8.10 -0.31 7.24
C HIS A 145 7.00 -1.15 6.59
N VAL A 146 6.77 -2.40 7.05
CA VAL A 146 5.98 -3.40 6.36
C VAL A 146 4.53 -3.40 6.83
N ILE A 147 3.63 -3.42 5.86
CA ILE A 147 2.18 -3.60 6.01
C ILE A 147 1.81 -4.85 5.19
N TYR A 148 0.97 -5.72 5.73
CA TYR A 148 0.48 -6.90 5.02
C TYR A 148 -0.93 -6.65 4.52
N GLU A 149 -1.19 -6.87 3.23
CA GLU A 149 -2.53 -6.91 2.66
C GLU A 149 -2.83 -8.36 2.28
N ILE A 150 -3.72 -8.98 3.05
CA ILE A 150 -3.87 -10.43 3.04
C ILE A 150 -4.85 -10.97 2.01
N PHE A 151 -5.63 -10.10 1.36
CA PHE A 151 -6.53 -10.42 0.26
C PHE A 151 -6.85 -9.13 -0.49
N ASN A 152 -6.41 -9.05 -1.77
CA ASN A 152 -6.58 -7.84 -2.57
C ASN A 152 -8.05 -7.47 -2.78
N GLU A 153 -8.81 -8.35 -3.46
CA GLU A 153 -10.20 -8.08 -3.85
C GLU A 153 -11.02 -9.37 -3.84
N PRO A 154 -11.63 -9.73 -2.70
CA PRO A 154 -12.61 -10.83 -2.67
C PRO A 154 -13.74 -10.54 -3.67
N ASP A 155 -13.95 -11.46 -4.63
CA ASP A 155 -14.91 -11.28 -5.73
C ASP A 155 -16.30 -11.82 -5.33
N GLU A 156 -16.47 -13.15 -5.37
CA GLU A 156 -17.74 -13.82 -5.10
C GLU A 156 -17.88 -14.32 -3.66
N GLU A 157 -16.81 -14.25 -2.86
CA GLU A 157 -16.82 -14.75 -1.49
C GLU A 157 -17.71 -13.89 -0.58
N SER A 158 -18.54 -14.56 0.22
CA SER A 158 -19.29 -13.91 1.28
C SER A 158 -18.39 -13.35 2.38
N TRP A 159 -18.87 -12.34 3.13
CA TRP A 159 -18.10 -11.82 4.26
C TRP A 159 -17.73 -12.91 5.28
N SER A 160 -18.58 -13.90 5.52
CA SER A 160 -18.25 -15.01 6.43
C SER A 160 -17.06 -15.83 5.96
N GLU A 161 -16.90 -16.05 4.65
CA GLU A 161 -15.76 -16.77 4.07
C GLU A 161 -14.48 -15.91 4.10
N VAL A 162 -14.58 -14.64 3.70
CA VAL A 162 -13.48 -13.68 3.77
C VAL A 162 -13.01 -13.51 5.21
N LYS A 163 -13.93 -13.38 6.17
CA LYS A 163 -13.62 -13.26 7.59
C LYS A 163 -12.91 -14.49 8.14
N ALA A 164 -13.39 -15.69 7.80
CA ALA A 164 -12.76 -16.95 8.22
C ALA A 164 -11.34 -17.10 7.66
N TYR A 165 -11.17 -16.83 6.38
CA TYR A 165 -9.86 -16.79 5.72
C TYR A 165 -8.91 -15.79 6.39
N SER A 166 -9.37 -14.56 6.61
CA SER A 166 -8.59 -13.49 7.21
C SER A 166 -8.12 -13.81 8.62
N ILE A 167 -9.00 -14.38 9.47
CA ILE A 167 -8.67 -14.82 10.83
C ILE A 167 -7.52 -15.83 10.82
N GLU A 168 -7.52 -16.77 9.89
CA GLU A 168 -6.48 -17.78 9.78
C GLU A 168 -5.13 -17.18 9.35
N LEU A 169 -5.13 -16.19 8.45
CA LEU A 169 -3.91 -15.49 8.05
C LEU A 169 -3.40 -14.54 9.14
N ILE A 170 -4.31 -13.81 9.80
CA ILE A 170 -3.94 -12.97 10.94
C ILE A 170 -3.26 -13.80 12.02
N LYS A 171 -3.80 -14.96 12.40
CA LYS A 171 -3.15 -15.87 13.37
C LYS A 171 -1.78 -16.32 12.88
N THR A 172 -1.64 -16.62 11.60
CA THR A 172 -0.37 -17.06 11.00
C THR A 172 0.68 -15.95 11.08
N ILE A 173 0.33 -14.72 10.71
CA ILE A 173 1.22 -13.56 10.77
C ILE A 173 1.55 -13.22 12.23
N ARG A 174 0.55 -13.10 13.12
CA ARG A 174 0.72 -12.71 14.53
C ARG A 174 1.53 -13.71 15.36
N ALA A 175 1.65 -14.96 14.94
CA ALA A 175 2.55 -15.93 15.56
C ALA A 175 4.05 -15.58 15.35
N ILE A 176 4.36 -14.70 14.39
CA ILE A 176 5.72 -14.32 13.99
C ILE A 176 5.93 -12.81 14.18
N ASP A 177 4.98 -12.01 13.72
CA ASP A 177 4.97 -10.56 13.73
C ASP A 177 3.74 -10.06 14.53
N PRO A 178 3.94 -9.64 15.78
CA PRO A 178 2.83 -9.25 16.65
C PRO A 178 2.24 -7.86 16.30
N ASP A 179 2.97 -6.98 15.61
CA ASP A 179 2.71 -5.55 15.66
C ASP A 179 2.36 -4.89 14.32
N ASN A 180 2.96 -5.30 13.20
CA ASN A 180 2.76 -4.63 11.92
C ASN A 180 1.28 -4.64 11.47
N ILE A 181 0.90 -3.61 10.72
CA ILE A 181 -0.47 -3.43 10.23
C ILE A 181 -0.85 -4.57 9.27
N ILE A 182 -2.08 -5.07 9.43
CA ILE A 182 -2.68 -6.02 8.49
C ILE A 182 -3.92 -5.37 7.88
N LEU A 183 -3.97 -5.33 6.55
CA LEU A 183 -5.10 -4.90 5.75
C LEU A 183 -5.94 -6.13 5.36
N VAL A 184 -7.24 -6.04 5.59
CA VAL A 184 -8.22 -7.12 5.35
C VAL A 184 -9.17 -6.70 4.24
N GLY A 185 -9.28 -7.51 3.20
CA GLY A 185 -10.23 -7.29 2.11
C GLY A 185 -11.69 -7.43 2.56
N SER A 186 -12.59 -6.84 1.80
CA SER A 186 -14.04 -6.98 1.97
C SER A 186 -14.72 -7.45 0.68
N PRO A 187 -15.94 -8.05 0.73
CA PRO A 187 -16.58 -8.58 -0.48
C PRO A 187 -16.79 -7.56 -1.59
N HIS A 188 -17.07 -8.07 -2.81
CA HIS A 188 -17.35 -7.30 -4.02
C HIS A 188 -16.24 -6.28 -4.32
N TRP A 189 -15.00 -6.78 -4.46
CA TRP A 189 -13.83 -5.95 -4.80
C TRP A 189 -13.63 -4.79 -3.82
N ASP A 190 -13.67 -5.09 -2.52
CA ASP A 190 -13.49 -4.13 -1.41
C ASP A 190 -14.52 -2.98 -1.38
N GLN A 191 -15.74 -3.23 -1.89
CA GLN A 191 -16.83 -2.25 -1.86
C GLN A 191 -17.77 -2.45 -0.67
N ASP A 192 -17.83 -3.64 -0.07
CA ASP A 192 -18.82 -3.99 0.96
C ASP A 192 -18.29 -3.85 2.40
N VAL A 193 -17.46 -2.83 2.64
CA VAL A 193 -16.95 -2.49 3.99
C VAL A 193 -18.05 -2.28 5.03
N HIS A 194 -19.27 -1.91 4.62
CA HIS A 194 -20.43 -1.74 5.49
C HIS A 194 -20.89 -3.07 6.08
N ILE A 195 -20.77 -4.18 5.33
CA ILE A 195 -21.09 -5.54 5.82
C ILE A 195 -20.03 -5.96 6.86
N ALA A 196 -18.75 -5.72 6.56
CA ALA A 196 -17.68 -5.99 7.52
C ALA A 196 -17.83 -5.17 8.82
N ALA A 197 -18.35 -3.94 8.71
CA ALA A 197 -18.59 -3.07 9.86
C ALA A 197 -19.71 -3.56 10.80
N ASP A 198 -20.68 -4.29 10.27
CA ASP A 198 -21.75 -4.89 11.09
C ASP A 198 -21.33 -6.19 11.81
N ASP A 199 -20.26 -6.84 11.33
CA ASP A 199 -19.70 -8.06 11.92
C ASP A 199 -18.15 -8.06 11.82
N PRO A 200 -17.43 -7.14 12.50
CA PRO A 200 -15.99 -6.98 12.35
C PRO A 200 -15.20 -8.18 12.92
N ILE A 201 -13.95 -8.30 12.48
CA ILE A 201 -12.98 -9.22 13.11
C ILE A 201 -12.61 -8.65 14.48
N VAL A 202 -12.74 -9.46 15.51
CA VAL A 202 -12.45 -9.07 16.90
C VAL A 202 -11.33 -9.91 17.50
N GLY A 203 -10.69 -9.41 18.57
CA GLY A 203 -9.65 -10.14 19.33
C GLY A 203 -8.24 -10.00 18.75
N PHE A 204 -8.03 -9.10 17.77
CA PHE A 204 -6.72 -8.77 17.20
C PHE A 204 -6.53 -7.26 17.14
N SER A 205 -5.29 -6.81 17.24
CA SER A 205 -4.89 -5.40 17.09
C SER A 205 -4.27 -5.13 15.73
N ASN A 206 -4.16 -3.85 15.38
CA ASN A 206 -3.48 -3.37 14.18
C ASN A 206 -4.05 -3.96 12.87
N ILE A 207 -5.39 -3.99 12.78
CA ILE A 207 -6.13 -4.43 11.59
C ILE A 207 -6.89 -3.22 11.05
N MET A 208 -6.83 -3.03 9.72
CA MET A 208 -7.64 -2.08 8.97
C MET A 208 -8.34 -2.81 7.82
N TYR A 209 -9.41 -2.23 7.30
CA TYR A 209 -10.21 -2.82 6.23
C TYR A 209 -10.02 -2.03 4.94
N THR A 210 -9.84 -2.75 3.84
CA THR A 210 -9.62 -2.13 2.54
C THR A 210 -10.93 -1.65 1.92
N LEU A 211 -10.85 -0.48 1.29
CA LEU A 211 -11.89 0.08 0.43
C LEU A 211 -11.25 0.45 -0.90
N HIS A 212 -11.73 -0.13 -2.01
CA HIS A 212 -11.25 0.18 -3.34
C HIS A 212 -12.25 1.03 -4.13
N PHE A 213 -11.77 2.01 -4.88
CA PHE A 213 -12.63 2.80 -5.74
C PHE A 213 -11.99 3.14 -7.09
N TYR A 214 -12.85 3.23 -8.09
CA TYR A 214 -12.55 3.79 -9.41
C TYR A 214 -13.55 4.91 -9.68
N ALA A 215 -13.08 6.16 -9.72
CA ALA A 215 -13.93 7.34 -9.54
C ALA A 215 -14.98 7.54 -10.63
N ALA A 216 -14.76 7.05 -11.85
CA ALA A 216 -15.77 7.13 -12.91
C ALA A 216 -16.91 6.10 -12.73
N THR A 217 -16.73 5.08 -11.88
CA THR A 217 -17.75 4.07 -11.56
C THR A 217 -18.32 4.26 -10.17
N HIS A 218 -17.44 4.47 -9.18
CA HIS A 218 -17.78 4.48 -7.77
C HIS A 218 -17.96 5.92 -7.29
N HIS A 219 -19.23 6.29 -7.06
CA HIS A 219 -19.62 7.65 -6.70
C HIS A 219 -20.02 7.76 -5.21
N GLN A 220 -20.95 8.67 -4.90
CA GLN A 220 -21.36 8.96 -3.53
C GLN A 220 -21.79 7.72 -2.75
N TYR A 221 -22.50 6.78 -3.38
CA TYR A 221 -22.99 5.57 -2.71
C TYR A 221 -21.89 4.75 -2.02
N LEU A 222 -20.68 4.69 -2.62
CA LEU A 222 -19.58 3.94 -2.03
C LEU A 222 -18.89 4.75 -0.92
N ARG A 223 -18.81 6.10 -1.05
CA ARG A 223 -18.40 6.95 0.08
C ARG A 223 -19.38 6.88 1.25
N ASP A 224 -20.69 6.71 0.99
CA ASP A 224 -21.70 6.50 2.03
C ASP A 224 -21.47 5.18 2.77
N ARG A 225 -21.14 4.07 2.07
CA ARG A 225 -20.73 2.81 2.69
C ARG A 225 -19.47 2.97 3.56
N GLY A 226 -18.45 3.66 3.06
CA GLY A 226 -17.24 4.00 3.82
C GLY A 226 -17.57 4.83 5.06
N SER A 227 -18.40 5.86 4.93
CA SER A 227 -18.83 6.72 6.05
C SER A 227 -19.63 5.93 7.08
N TYR A 228 -20.48 4.99 6.64
CA TYR A 228 -21.20 4.08 7.53
C TYR A 228 -20.20 3.20 8.30
N ALA A 229 -19.22 2.58 7.62
CA ALA A 229 -18.21 1.75 8.26
C ALA A 229 -17.43 2.53 9.34
N LEU A 230 -17.01 3.76 9.02
CA LEU A 230 -16.37 4.65 10.00
C LEU A 230 -17.30 4.94 11.19
N SER A 231 -18.60 5.19 10.97
CA SER A 231 -19.56 5.46 12.04
C SER A 231 -19.75 4.27 13.00
N LYS A 232 -19.44 3.05 12.53
CA LYS A 232 -19.43 1.81 13.31
C LYS A 232 -18.11 1.52 14.04
N GLY A 233 -17.10 2.35 13.83
CA GLY A 233 -15.80 2.16 14.45
C GLY A 233 -14.82 1.31 13.61
N LEU A 234 -15.12 1.04 12.33
CA LEU A 234 -14.26 0.25 11.45
C LEU A 234 -13.17 1.14 10.82
N PRO A 235 -11.87 0.92 11.10
CA PRO A 235 -10.79 1.69 10.49
C PRO A 235 -10.59 1.27 9.02
N LEU A 236 -10.53 2.25 8.11
CA LEU A 236 -10.43 2.03 6.67
C LEU A 236 -9.06 2.43 6.12
N PHE A 237 -8.64 1.73 5.05
CA PHE A 237 -7.48 2.04 4.24
C PHE A 237 -7.86 1.89 2.75
N ILE A 238 -7.59 2.88 1.91
CA ILE A 238 -7.77 2.78 0.46
C ILE A 238 -6.47 2.25 -0.14
N SER A 239 -6.35 0.92 -0.25
CA SER A 239 -5.12 0.27 -0.75
C SER A 239 -5.06 0.21 -2.28
N GLU A 240 -6.17 0.49 -2.97
CA GLU A 240 -6.22 0.65 -4.41
C GLU A 240 -7.27 1.69 -4.83
N SER A 241 -6.91 2.56 -5.77
CA SER A 241 -7.86 3.55 -6.30
C SER A 241 -7.42 4.10 -7.65
N ALA A 242 -8.37 4.58 -8.46
CA ALA A 242 -8.06 5.27 -9.70
C ALA A 242 -9.17 6.25 -10.13
N GLY A 243 -8.86 7.08 -11.13
CA GLY A 243 -9.75 8.15 -11.59
C GLY A 243 -10.71 7.78 -12.73
N MET A 244 -10.55 6.58 -13.34
CA MET A 244 -11.36 6.11 -14.47
C MET A 244 -12.42 5.10 -14.04
N GLU A 245 -12.98 4.34 -15.01
CA GLU A 245 -13.93 3.26 -14.74
C GLU A 245 -13.27 2.05 -14.06
N ALA A 246 -14.06 1.24 -13.36
CA ALA A 246 -13.59 0.03 -12.67
C ALA A 246 -13.01 -1.05 -13.61
N THR A 247 -13.24 -0.93 -14.90
CA THR A 247 -12.58 -1.74 -15.94
C THR A 247 -11.09 -1.43 -16.09
N GLY A 248 -10.60 -0.36 -15.45
CA GLY A 248 -9.25 0.20 -15.66
C GLY A 248 -9.16 1.12 -16.89
N ASN A 249 -10.23 1.25 -17.67
CA ASN A 249 -10.32 2.04 -18.90
C ASN A 249 -11.29 3.22 -18.77
N GLY A 250 -11.53 3.89 -19.88
CA GLY A 250 -12.41 5.05 -19.95
C GLY A 250 -11.73 6.37 -19.58
N PRO A 251 -12.44 7.49 -19.72
CA PRO A 251 -11.91 8.80 -19.40
C PRO A 251 -11.76 9.00 -17.89
N LEU A 252 -10.80 9.84 -17.49
CA LEU A 252 -10.67 10.26 -16.12
C LEU A 252 -11.86 11.13 -15.70
N ASN A 253 -12.53 10.75 -14.62
CA ASN A 253 -13.49 11.63 -13.94
C ASN A 253 -12.76 12.43 -12.85
N GLU A 254 -12.04 13.47 -13.27
CA GLU A 254 -11.21 14.27 -12.35
C GLU A 254 -12.01 14.91 -11.22
N LYS A 255 -13.25 15.31 -11.47
CA LYS A 255 -14.13 15.89 -10.45
C LYS A 255 -14.46 14.87 -9.36
N GLU A 256 -14.88 13.69 -9.76
CA GLU A 256 -15.26 12.64 -8.82
C GLU A 256 -14.03 12.08 -8.09
N TRP A 257 -12.90 11.99 -8.80
CA TRP A 257 -11.62 11.58 -8.18
C TRP A 257 -11.19 12.57 -7.09
N GLN A 258 -11.32 13.89 -7.34
CA GLN A 258 -11.03 14.89 -6.31
C GLN A 258 -11.98 14.78 -5.11
N LEU A 259 -13.29 14.49 -5.32
CA LEU A 259 -14.24 14.25 -4.21
C LEU A 259 -13.84 13.05 -3.36
N TRP A 260 -13.32 11.98 -3.97
CA TRP A 260 -12.78 10.83 -3.26
C TRP A 260 -11.54 11.17 -2.43
N ILE A 261 -10.58 11.89 -3.03
CA ILE A 261 -9.37 12.34 -2.32
C ILE A 261 -9.76 13.29 -1.16
N ASP A 262 -10.65 14.24 -1.39
CA ASP A 262 -11.10 15.17 -0.33
C ASP A 262 -11.79 14.40 0.82
N TRP A 263 -12.59 13.39 0.52
CA TRP A 263 -13.23 12.53 1.53
C TRP A 263 -12.20 11.72 2.31
N ALA A 264 -11.21 11.14 1.63
CA ALA A 264 -10.14 10.38 2.29
C ALA A 264 -9.31 11.28 3.22
N GLU A 265 -8.89 12.46 2.73
CA GLU A 265 -8.11 13.43 3.52
C GLU A 265 -8.90 13.95 4.73
N ALA A 266 -10.20 14.29 4.56
CA ALA A 266 -11.05 14.76 5.66
C ALA A 266 -11.20 13.70 6.78
N ASN A 267 -11.20 12.43 6.43
CA ASN A 267 -11.28 11.30 7.37
C ASN A 267 -9.91 10.75 7.78
N LYS A 268 -8.81 11.33 7.27
CA LYS A 268 -7.41 10.87 7.50
C LYS A 268 -7.21 9.40 7.09
N ILE A 269 -7.80 8.99 5.98
CA ILE A 269 -7.67 7.66 5.41
C ILE A 269 -6.49 7.67 4.43
N SER A 270 -5.58 6.73 4.57
CA SER A 270 -4.48 6.49 3.64
C SER A 270 -5.00 6.02 2.27
N TRP A 271 -4.34 6.43 1.18
CA TRP A 271 -4.78 6.08 -0.17
C TRP A 271 -3.62 5.79 -1.12
N ILE A 272 -3.82 4.76 -1.95
CA ILE A 272 -2.86 4.26 -2.94
C ILE A 272 -3.52 4.33 -4.31
N THR A 273 -2.81 4.85 -5.31
CA THR A 273 -3.29 4.87 -6.70
C THR A 273 -2.78 3.67 -7.49
N TRP A 274 -3.62 3.07 -8.28
CA TRP A 274 -3.32 2.01 -9.25
C TRP A 274 -2.95 2.62 -10.61
N SER A 275 -1.88 2.31 -11.38
CA SER A 275 -0.75 1.48 -11.00
C SER A 275 0.50 1.83 -11.82
N VAL A 276 1.68 1.52 -11.28
CA VAL A 276 2.96 1.53 -12.02
C VAL A 276 2.95 0.37 -13.01
N SER A 277 2.49 0.64 -14.20
CA SER A 277 2.41 -0.27 -15.34
C SER A 277 2.35 0.54 -16.63
N ASP A 278 2.54 -0.11 -17.77
CA ASP A 278 2.44 0.47 -19.11
C ASP A 278 1.44 -0.27 -20.00
N LYS A 279 0.49 -0.97 -19.38
CA LYS A 279 -0.62 -1.62 -20.08
C LYS A 279 -1.40 -0.60 -20.91
N ASP A 280 -1.91 -1.01 -22.04
CA ASP A 280 -2.79 -0.16 -22.86
C ASP A 280 -4.18 -0.04 -22.24
N GLU A 281 -4.21 0.65 -21.09
CA GLU A 281 -5.42 1.04 -20.36
C GLU A 281 -5.19 2.35 -19.60
N THR A 282 -6.25 3.04 -19.22
CA THR A 282 -6.18 4.39 -18.66
C THR A 282 -5.56 4.42 -17.26
N CYS A 283 -5.76 3.38 -16.44
CA CYS A 283 -5.24 3.32 -15.07
C CYS A 283 -3.72 3.14 -15.00
N SER A 284 -3.07 2.63 -16.05
CA SER A 284 -1.61 2.58 -16.12
C SER A 284 -1.03 3.99 -16.13
N VAL A 285 -0.06 4.25 -15.24
CA VAL A 285 0.51 5.61 -15.12
C VAL A 285 1.61 5.91 -16.14
N LEU A 286 2.17 4.87 -16.78
CA LEU A 286 3.31 4.97 -17.69
C LEU A 286 2.92 4.68 -19.15
N LEU A 287 3.63 5.33 -20.07
CA LEU A 287 3.65 4.95 -21.47
C LEU A 287 4.66 3.80 -21.70
N PRO A 288 4.50 2.97 -22.75
CA PRO A 288 5.43 1.88 -23.07
C PRO A 288 6.90 2.32 -23.27
N THR A 289 7.13 3.62 -23.55
CA THR A 289 8.46 4.22 -23.71
C THR A 289 9.15 4.53 -22.38
N ALA A 290 8.45 4.36 -21.25
CA ALA A 290 9.04 4.62 -19.93
C ALA A 290 10.13 3.59 -19.61
N ALA A 291 11.23 4.05 -19.02
CA ALA A 291 12.31 3.18 -18.59
C ALA A 291 11.88 2.28 -17.43
N ASP A 292 12.50 1.11 -17.30
CA ASP A 292 12.15 0.12 -16.28
C ASP A 292 12.43 0.59 -14.86
N ASN A 293 13.46 1.45 -14.69
CA ASN A 293 14.09 1.78 -13.42
C ASN A 293 13.86 3.22 -12.94
N GLY A 294 12.76 3.85 -13.36
CA GLY A 294 12.49 5.25 -13.00
C GLY A 294 13.04 6.25 -14.00
N ASN A 295 13.33 7.48 -13.55
CA ASN A 295 13.73 8.63 -14.39
C ASN A 295 12.68 9.01 -15.44
N TRP A 296 11.42 8.77 -15.12
CA TRP A 296 10.28 9.06 -16.01
C TRP A 296 10.05 10.57 -16.10
N THR A 297 10.09 11.08 -17.32
CA THR A 297 9.68 12.46 -17.62
C THR A 297 8.16 12.53 -17.78
N ASP A 298 7.57 13.71 -17.67
CA ASP A 298 6.14 13.92 -17.86
C ASP A 298 5.65 13.46 -19.26
N ALA A 299 6.53 13.52 -20.29
CA ALA A 299 6.24 12.99 -21.63
C ALA A 299 6.13 11.46 -21.70
N GLN A 300 6.54 10.75 -20.66
CA GLN A 300 6.45 9.29 -20.52
C GLN A 300 5.30 8.87 -19.60
N LEU A 301 4.53 9.83 -19.07
CA LEU A 301 3.38 9.57 -18.22
C LEU A 301 2.08 9.65 -19.03
N LYS A 302 1.13 8.78 -18.69
CA LYS A 302 -0.26 8.94 -19.13
C LYS A 302 -0.97 10.03 -18.34
N ALA A 303 -2.14 10.46 -18.77
CA ALA A 303 -2.94 11.45 -18.06
C ALA A 303 -3.20 11.06 -16.57
N SER A 304 -3.47 9.77 -16.33
CA SER A 304 -3.59 9.20 -14.98
C SER A 304 -2.31 9.38 -14.16
N GLY A 305 -1.13 9.15 -14.77
CA GLY A 305 0.17 9.33 -14.13
C GLY A 305 0.45 10.79 -13.77
N LEU A 306 0.19 11.72 -14.69
CA LEU A 306 0.34 13.16 -14.44
C LEU A 306 -0.58 13.61 -13.29
N LYS A 307 -1.84 13.14 -13.28
CA LYS A 307 -2.80 13.49 -12.23
C LYS A 307 -2.41 12.91 -10.87
N THR A 308 -1.99 11.64 -10.85
CA THR A 308 -1.51 10.97 -9.62
C THR A 308 -0.30 11.69 -9.04
N LYS A 309 0.69 12.00 -9.88
CA LYS A 309 1.89 12.76 -9.45
C LYS A 309 1.50 14.11 -8.87
N ALA A 310 0.57 14.83 -9.51
CA ALA A 310 0.08 16.11 -9.00
C ALA A 310 -0.61 15.97 -7.63
N HIS A 311 -1.43 14.93 -7.41
CA HIS A 311 -2.03 14.67 -6.11
C HIS A 311 -0.97 14.37 -5.05
N LEU A 312 0.00 13.48 -5.33
CA LEU A 312 1.05 13.13 -4.39
C LEU A 312 1.89 14.35 -3.98
N LEU A 313 2.32 15.16 -4.94
CA LEU A 313 3.07 16.40 -4.68
C LEU A 313 2.25 17.46 -3.92
N LYS A 314 0.92 17.44 -4.03
CA LYS A 314 0.03 18.34 -3.29
C LYS A 314 -0.09 17.95 -1.82
N TYR A 315 -0.22 16.64 -1.54
CA TYR A 315 -0.59 16.14 -0.21
C TYR A 315 0.59 15.58 0.60
N ASN A 316 1.66 15.11 -0.04
CA ASN A 316 2.92 14.73 0.60
C ASN A 316 3.89 15.92 0.59
N LYS A 317 3.51 16.99 1.28
CA LYS A 317 4.42 18.12 1.50
C LYS A 317 5.37 17.75 2.63
N ASP A 318 6.65 18.04 2.42
CA ASP A 318 7.74 17.90 3.42
C ASP A 318 7.43 18.67 4.70
#